data_143491d3ad827a8def644ebe04d45917
#
_entry.id   143491d3ad827a8def644ebe04d45917
#
_cell.length_a   1.000
_cell.length_b   1.000
_cell.length_c   1.000
_cell.angle_alpha   90.00
_cell.angle_beta   90.00
_cell.angle_gamma   90.00
#
_symmetry.space_group_name_H-M   'P 1'
#
loop_
_entity.id
_entity.type
_entity.pdbx_description
1 polymer ?
#
loop_
_entity_poly.entity_id
_entity_poly.type
_entity_poly.pdbx_seq_one_letter_code
_entity_poly.pdbx_strand_id
1 'polypeptide(L)'
;MKEEELYELINKLNQKEGVRSSDDSISWHAHRTVEKMSDDSLYPILIKIVGDNRQAKNKAIRRAAYYIIGTMLRNVFNKEVCWFLIQQLGTETDKYIVSDILDSLTKFSIPQEFDISLIIEHSKSDKWLIRHSAINALGSSASQESRQALLYYLNQDDEDKYKYEIIYSNSSLGKIGTEADIPFLQKHINSRKRDIRISAKIAIENISQKS
;
A
#
# COMPACT_ATOMS: atom_id res chain seq x y z
N MET A 1 21.95 -3.17 13.87
CA MET A 1 20.93 -2.88 14.93
C MET A 1 20.53 -4.19 15.57
N LYS A 2 20.43 -4.25 16.90
CA LYS A 2 20.00 -5.46 17.64
C LYS A 2 18.47 -5.45 17.82
N GLU A 3 17.89 -6.59 18.20
CA GLU A 3 16.45 -6.74 18.45
C GLU A 3 15.94 -5.70 19.48
N GLU A 4 16.67 -5.48 20.56
CA GLU A 4 16.35 -4.50 21.60
C GLU A 4 16.26 -3.06 21.04
N GLU A 5 17.20 -2.67 20.18
CA GLU A 5 17.21 -1.35 19.53
C GLU A 5 16.03 -1.16 18.58
N LEU A 6 15.56 -2.25 17.93
CA LEU A 6 14.34 -2.23 17.12
C LEU A 6 13.09 -2.04 17.98
N TYR A 7 13.00 -2.70 19.14
CA TYR A 7 11.89 -2.46 20.07
C TYR A 7 11.89 -1.03 20.62
N GLU A 8 13.06 -0.44 20.91
CA GLU A 8 13.17 0.96 21.29
C GLU A 8 12.68 1.90 20.16
N LEU A 9 13.07 1.63 18.91
CA LEU A 9 12.63 2.39 17.75
C LEU A 9 11.11 2.28 17.57
N ILE A 10 10.54 1.08 17.70
CA ILE A 10 9.09 0.83 17.66
C ILE A 10 8.36 1.59 18.75
N ASN A 11 8.90 1.63 19.97
CA ASN A 11 8.32 2.40 21.08
C ASN A 11 8.33 3.91 20.78
N LYS A 12 9.43 4.43 20.21
CA LYS A 12 9.53 5.83 19.78
C LYS A 12 8.53 6.18 18.68
N LEU A 13 8.33 5.28 17.69
CA LEU A 13 7.31 5.45 16.63
C LEU A 13 5.89 5.57 17.20
N ASN A 14 5.59 4.83 18.26
CA ASN A 14 4.27 4.79 18.89
C ASN A 14 4.07 5.85 19.99
N GLN A 15 5.09 6.67 20.26
CA GLN A 15 5.05 7.66 21.35
C GLN A 15 4.02 8.75 21.02
N LYS A 16 3.08 8.98 21.95
CA LYS A 16 2.13 10.08 21.88
C LYS A 16 2.72 11.29 22.58
N GLU A 17 2.79 12.40 21.87
CA GLU A 17 3.43 13.62 22.33
C GLU A 17 2.51 14.83 22.15
N GLY A 18 2.60 15.77 23.08
CA GLY A 18 1.92 17.07 23.02
C GLY A 18 2.84 18.21 22.57
N VAL A 19 3.84 17.91 21.72
CA VAL A 19 4.83 18.90 21.26
C VAL A 19 4.26 19.85 20.22
N ARG A 20 4.81 21.07 20.15
CA ARG A 20 4.38 22.11 19.20
C ARG A 20 5.16 22.11 17.89
N SER A 21 6.35 21.52 17.89
CA SER A 21 7.24 21.45 16.74
C SER A 21 7.59 20.00 16.41
N SER A 22 7.73 19.68 15.12
CA SER A 22 8.26 18.39 14.68
C SER A 22 9.69 18.16 15.15
N ASP A 23 10.48 19.21 15.33
CA ASP A 23 11.86 19.12 15.80
C ASP A 23 11.96 18.61 17.25
N ASP A 24 10.91 18.81 18.06
CA ASP A 24 10.81 18.32 19.42
C ASP A 24 10.15 16.92 19.51
N SER A 25 9.68 16.38 18.41
CA SER A 25 8.92 15.12 18.39
C SER A 25 9.83 13.90 18.24
N ILE A 26 9.83 13.06 19.27
CA ILE A 26 10.55 11.77 19.27
C ILE A 26 9.98 10.85 18.17
N SER A 27 8.66 10.81 18.04
CA SER A 27 8.00 10.00 17.01
C SER A 27 8.38 10.46 15.59
N TRP A 28 8.45 11.77 15.33
CA TRP A 28 8.88 12.29 14.05
C TRP A 28 10.33 11.89 13.72
N HIS A 29 11.24 12.03 14.67
CA HIS A 29 12.64 11.61 14.48
C HIS A 29 12.76 10.10 14.25
N ALA A 30 11.94 9.30 14.95
CA ALA A 30 11.89 7.85 14.72
C ALA A 30 11.43 7.52 13.29
N HIS A 31 10.41 8.22 12.77
CA HIS A 31 9.99 8.08 11.36
C HIS A 31 11.11 8.44 10.38
N ARG A 32 11.84 9.56 10.62
CA ARG A 32 13.00 9.94 9.79
C ARG A 32 14.14 8.92 9.83
N THR A 33 14.32 8.24 10.99
CA THR A 33 15.28 7.13 11.10
C THR A 33 14.86 5.95 10.22
N VAL A 34 13.60 5.51 10.33
CA VAL A 34 13.07 4.39 9.54
C VAL A 34 13.16 4.67 8.04
N GLU A 35 12.88 5.90 7.60
CA GLU A 35 12.94 6.26 6.18
C GLU A 35 14.32 6.08 5.54
N LYS A 36 15.38 6.08 6.35
CA LYS A 36 16.78 5.90 5.91
C LYS A 36 17.29 4.47 6.07
N MET A 37 16.51 3.59 6.72
CA MET A 37 16.93 2.20 6.95
C MET A 37 17.03 1.44 5.64
N SER A 38 18.16 0.74 5.46
CA SER A 38 18.46 -0.06 4.26
C SER A 38 19.27 -1.34 4.57
N ASP A 39 19.38 -1.73 5.83
CA ASP A 39 20.08 -2.93 6.27
C ASP A 39 19.15 -4.15 6.20
N ASP A 40 19.26 -4.95 5.15
CA ASP A 40 18.41 -6.12 4.90
C ASP A 40 18.57 -7.23 5.96
N SER A 41 19.69 -7.25 6.70
CA SER A 41 19.87 -8.17 7.82
C SER A 41 18.86 -8.00 8.96
N LEU A 42 18.12 -6.89 8.97
CA LEU A 42 17.06 -6.61 9.96
C LEU A 42 15.73 -7.30 9.64
N TYR A 43 15.50 -7.73 8.40
CA TYR A 43 14.22 -8.35 8.03
C TYR A 43 13.87 -9.58 8.86
N PRO A 44 14.77 -10.55 9.11
CA PRO A 44 14.46 -11.69 9.96
C PRO A 44 14.02 -11.30 11.37
N ILE A 45 14.65 -10.26 11.94
CA ILE A 45 14.31 -9.79 13.29
C ILE A 45 12.94 -9.11 13.28
N LEU A 46 12.64 -8.29 12.28
CA LEU A 46 11.34 -7.62 12.16
C LEU A 46 10.20 -8.64 11.93
N ILE A 47 10.42 -9.67 11.13
CA ILE A 47 9.47 -10.76 10.90
C ILE A 47 9.23 -11.53 12.21
N LYS A 48 10.27 -11.80 12.99
CA LYS A 48 10.16 -12.39 14.33
C LYS A 48 9.32 -11.50 15.24
N ILE A 49 9.59 -10.19 15.29
CA ILE A 49 8.79 -9.23 16.09
C ILE A 49 7.31 -9.27 15.70
N VAL A 50 6.97 -9.34 14.42
CA VAL A 50 5.58 -9.52 13.95
C VAL A 50 5.00 -10.82 14.50
N GLY A 51 5.73 -11.93 14.42
CA GLY A 51 5.32 -13.25 14.90
C GLY A 51 5.05 -13.29 16.41
N ASP A 52 5.99 -12.75 17.18
CA ASP A 52 5.93 -12.74 18.65
C ASP A 52 4.80 -11.83 19.20
N ASN A 53 4.32 -10.88 18.41
CA ASN A 53 3.34 -9.88 18.81
C ASN A 53 1.94 -10.08 18.19
N ARG A 54 1.51 -11.31 17.96
CA ARG A 54 0.19 -11.63 17.38
C ARG A 54 -1.01 -11.29 18.27
N GLN A 55 -0.81 -11.13 19.57
CA GLN A 55 -1.88 -10.80 20.52
C GLN A 55 -2.43 -9.39 20.24
N ALA A 56 -3.74 -9.21 20.48
CA ALA A 56 -4.43 -7.93 20.25
C ALA A 56 -3.81 -6.76 21.04
N LYS A 57 -3.34 -7.00 22.28
CA LYS A 57 -2.68 -5.97 23.12
C LYS A 57 -1.38 -5.43 22.50
N ASN A 58 -0.70 -6.21 21.66
CA ASN A 58 0.58 -5.87 21.03
C ASN A 58 0.41 -5.31 19.61
N LYS A 59 -0.81 -4.97 19.22
CA LYS A 59 -1.15 -4.48 17.88
C LYS A 59 -0.28 -3.28 17.45
N ALA A 60 0.02 -2.34 18.35
CA ALA A 60 0.82 -1.17 18.03
C ALA A 60 2.27 -1.55 17.66
N ILE A 61 2.86 -2.53 18.37
CA ILE A 61 4.20 -3.06 18.08
C ILE A 61 4.20 -3.71 16.70
N ARG A 62 3.23 -4.57 16.43
CA ARG A 62 3.11 -5.29 15.15
C ARG A 62 2.90 -4.34 13.98
N ARG A 63 2.04 -3.32 14.16
CA ARG A 63 1.79 -2.27 13.18
C ARG A 63 3.06 -1.50 12.83
N ALA A 64 3.84 -1.09 13.84
CA ALA A 64 5.10 -0.39 13.63
C ALA A 64 6.15 -1.28 12.95
N ALA A 65 6.21 -2.58 13.28
CA ALA A 65 7.10 -3.52 12.60
C ALA A 65 6.76 -3.65 11.10
N TYR A 66 5.48 -3.76 10.72
CA TYR A 66 5.06 -3.74 9.32
C TYR A 66 5.42 -2.42 8.61
N TYR A 67 5.24 -1.29 9.30
CA TYR A 67 5.63 0.01 8.74
C TYR A 67 7.14 0.07 8.43
N ILE A 68 7.98 -0.43 9.35
CA ILE A 68 9.44 -0.50 9.15
C ILE A 68 9.75 -1.41 7.96
N ILE A 69 9.20 -2.63 7.91
CA ILE A 69 9.39 -3.58 6.80
C ILE A 69 9.03 -2.93 5.47
N GLY A 70 7.82 -2.36 5.36
CA GLY A 70 7.34 -1.76 4.12
C GLY A 70 8.13 -0.52 3.69
N THR A 71 8.70 0.24 4.64
CA THR A 71 9.55 1.39 4.33
C THR A 71 10.94 0.94 3.88
N MET A 72 11.51 -0.08 4.52
CA MET A 72 12.81 -0.65 4.13
C MET A 72 12.74 -1.30 2.74
N LEU A 73 11.63 -2.00 2.39
CA LEU A 73 11.46 -2.61 1.06
C LEU A 73 11.52 -1.59 -0.08
N ARG A 74 11.19 -0.33 0.16
CA ARG A 74 11.39 0.75 -0.80
C ARG A 74 12.87 1.06 -1.01
N ASN A 75 13.69 0.95 0.03
CA ASN A 75 15.10 1.33 0.02
C ASN A 75 15.99 0.15 -0.41
N VAL A 76 15.70 -1.04 0.08
CA VAL A 76 16.38 -2.29 -0.25
C VAL A 76 15.33 -3.38 -0.46
N PHE A 77 15.01 -3.65 -1.74
CA PHE A 77 13.98 -4.62 -2.08
C PHE A 77 14.45 -6.04 -1.79
N ASN A 78 13.59 -6.81 -1.12
CA ASN A 78 13.78 -8.23 -0.84
C ASN A 78 12.50 -8.99 -1.25
N LYS A 79 12.66 -9.91 -2.20
CA LYS A 79 11.54 -10.66 -2.81
C LYS A 79 10.78 -11.51 -1.79
N GLU A 80 11.50 -12.17 -0.89
CA GLU A 80 10.91 -13.05 0.14
C GLU A 80 10.12 -12.25 1.17
N VAL A 81 10.63 -11.06 1.54
CA VAL A 81 9.96 -10.15 2.48
C VAL A 81 8.73 -9.48 1.83
N CYS A 82 8.79 -9.15 0.54
CA CYS A 82 7.62 -8.71 -0.21
C CYS A 82 6.53 -9.80 -0.20
N TRP A 83 6.90 -11.05 -0.48
CA TRP A 83 5.99 -12.19 -0.41
C TRP A 83 5.42 -12.38 1.00
N PHE A 84 6.26 -12.26 2.03
CA PHE A 84 5.80 -12.31 3.42
C PHE A 84 4.71 -11.27 3.69
N LEU A 85 4.86 -10.00 3.26
CA LEU A 85 3.82 -8.98 3.45
C LEU A 85 2.50 -9.36 2.78
N ILE A 86 2.54 -9.89 1.55
CA ILE A 86 1.33 -10.36 0.86
C ILE A 86 0.65 -11.48 1.65
N GLN A 87 1.41 -12.46 2.14
CA GLN A 87 0.85 -13.55 2.93
C GLN A 87 0.24 -13.09 4.27
N GLN A 88 0.75 -12.00 4.85
CA GLN A 88 0.18 -11.46 6.08
C GLN A 88 -1.24 -10.90 5.89
N LEU A 89 -1.62 -10.51 4.68
CA LEU A 89 -3.00 -10.09 4.37
C LEU A 89 -4.03 -11.18 4.66
N GLY A 90 -3.67 -12.46 4.51
CA GLY A 90 -4.55 -13.59 4.82
C GLY A 90 -4.69 -13.90 6.32
N THR A 91 -3.85 -13.34 7.17
CA THR A 91 -3.82 -13.65 8.62
C THR A 91 -4.17 -12.46 9.50
N GLU A 92 -3.96 -11.23 9.03
CA GLU A 92 -4.29 -10.02 9.78
C GLU A 92 -5.79 -9.71 9.69
N THR A 93 -6.37 -9.36 10.84
CA THR A 93 -7.80 -9.04 10.95
C THR A 93 -8.06 -7.59 11.32
N ASP A 94 -7.06 -6.89 11.86
CA ASP A 94 -7.19 -5.47 12.19
C ASP A 94 -7.16 -4.61 10.91
N LYS A 95 -8.24 -3.86 10.68
CA LYS A 95 -8.39 -3.08 9.44
C LYS A 95 -7.29 -2.04 9.20
N TYR A 96 -6.69 -1.52 10.25
CA TYR A 96 -5.61 -0.53 10.12
C TYR A 96 -4.29 -1.21 9.76
N ILE A 97 -4.00 -2.39 10.34
CA ILE A 97 -2.82 -3.16 9.97
C ILE A 97 -2.92 -3.65 8.53
N VAL A 98 -4.07 -4.20 8.13
CA VAL A 98 -4.31 -4.65 6.74
C VAL A 98 -4.12 -3.47 5.76
N SER A 99 -4.69 -2.31 6.07
CA SER A 99 -4.52 -1.10 5.24
C SER A 99 -3.06 -0.67 5.17
N ASP A 100 -2.33 -0.65 6.30
CA ASP A 100 -0.91 -0.26 6.34
C ASP A 100 -0.02 -1.22 5.55
N ILE A 101 -0.31 -2.54 5.57
CA ILE A 101 0.39 -3.52 4.73
C ILE A 101 0.13 -3.22 3.25
N LEU A 102 -1.12 -3.03 2.86
CA LEU A 102 -1.51 -2.71 1.49
C LEU A 102 -0.86 -1.39 1.01
N ASP A 103 -0.87 -0.35 1.86
CA ASP A 103 -0.22 0.94 1.55
C ASP A 103 1.31 0.79 1.45
N SER A 104 1.90 -0.12 2.21
CA SER A 104 3.33 -0.45 2.08
C SER A 104 3.64 -1.08 0.72
N LEU A 105 2.77 -1.94 0.20
CA LEU A 105 2.91 -2.57 -1.11
C LEU A 105 2.85 -1.55 -2.27
N THR A 106 2.34 -0.33 -2.04
CA THR A 106 2.33 0.73 -3.07
C THR A 106 3.69 1.38 -3.30
N LYS A 107 4.68 1.12 -2.46
CA LYS A 107 5.98 1.84 -2.44
C LYS A 107 7.04 1.24 -3.34
N PHE A 108 6.80 0.06 -3.91
CA PHE A 108 7.71 -0.69 -4.79
C PHE A 108 6.94 -1.52 -5.81
N SER A 109 7.61 -2.02 -6.83
CA SER A 109 6.99 -2.91 -7.83
C SER A 109 6.90 -4.33 -7.27
N ILE A 110 5.70 -4.90 -7.29
CA ILE A 110 5.46 -6.30 -6.94
C ILE A 110 5.83 -7.16 -8.16
N PRO A 111 6.67 -8.22 -8.00
CA PRO A 111 6.99 -9.13 -9.09
C PRO A 111 5.74 -9.74 -9.72
N GLN A 112 5.70 -9.82 -11.06
CA GLN A 112 4.52 -10.28 -11.80
C GLN A 112 4.17 -11.76 -11.54
N GLU A 113 5.16 -12.56 -11.16
CA GLU A 113 4.99 -13.96 -10.82
C GLU A 113 4.37 -14.22 -9.44
N PHE A 114 4.18 -13.18 -8.63
CA PHE A 114 3.57 -13.35 -7.30
C PHE A 114 2.05 -13.52 -7.41
N ASP A 115 1.53 -14.46 -6.62
CA ASP A 115 0.10 -14.56 -6.40
C ASP A 115 -0.39 -13.35 -5.59
N ILE A 116 -1.20 -12.52 -6.23
CA ILE A 116 -1.81 -11.32 -5.66
C ILE A 116 -3.30 -11.50 -5.32
N SER A 117 -3.77 -12.75 -5.26
CA SER A 117 -5.18 -13.08 -4.98
C SER A 117 -5.69 -12.43 -3.70
N LEU A 118 -4.87 -12.38 -2.64
CA LEU A 118 -5.22 -11.71 -1.38
C LEU A 118 -5.41 -10.18 -1.56
N ILE A 119 -4.61 -9.53 -2.40
CA ILE A 119 -4.78 -8.10 -2.70
C ILE A 119 -6.10 -7.90 -3.46
N ILE A 120 -6.38 -8.76 -4.44
CA ILE A 120 -7.63 -8.73 -5.21
C ILE A 120 -8.85 -8.99 -4.32
N GLU A 121 -8.76 -9.93 -3.38
CA GLU A 121 -9.82 -10.19 -2.40
C GLU A 121 -10.09 -8.94 -1.54
N HIS A 122 -9.04 -8.34 -0.99
CA HIS A 122 -9.16 -7.12 -0.20
C HIS A 122 -9.68 -5.91 -0.99
N SER A 123 -9.47 -5.86 -2.30
CA SER A 123 -10.05 -4.80 -3.14
C SER A 123 -11.59 -4.85 -3.18
N LYS A 124 -12.19 -5.98 -2.80
CA LYS A 124 -13.65 -6.19 -2.72
C LYS A 124 -14.20 -6.07 -1.29
N SER A 125 -13.37 -5.69 -0.32
CA SER A 125 -13.76 -5.58 1.09
C SER A 125 -14.90 -4.59 1.31
N ASP A 126 -15.83 -4.91 2.21
CA ASP A 126 -16.88 -3.99 2.66
C ASP A 126 -16.32 -2.79 3.43
N LYS A 127 -15.13 -2.95 4.03
CA LYS A 127 -14.42 -1.88 4.74
C LYS A 127 -13.72 -0.98 3.71
N TRP A 128 -14.24 0.22 3.50
CA TRP A 128 -13.73 1.18 2.51
C TRP A 128 -12.22 1.42 2.63
N LEU A 129 -11.68 1.50 3.86
CA LEU A 129 -10.26 1.71 4.11
C LEU A 129 -9.41 0.60 3.47
N ILE A 130 -9.76 -0.67 3.71
CA ILE A 130 -9.07 -1.83 3.14
C ILE A 130 -9.24 -1.83 1.61
N ARG A 131 -10.48 -1.65 1.13
CA ARG A 131 -10.80 -1.69 -0.30
C ARG A 131 -9.99 -0.66 -1.09
N HIS A 132 -9.92 0.58 -0.60
CA HIS A 132 -9.18 1.64 -1.29
C HIS A 132 -7.66 1.40 -1.27
N SER A 133 -7.09 1.00 -0.12
CA SER A 133 -5.66 0.64 -0.06
C SER A 133 -5.32 -0.54 -0.97
N ALA A 134 -6.21 -1.53 -1.08
CA ALA A 134 -6.00 -2.67 -1.98
C ALA A 134 -6.05 -2.26 -3.46
N ILE A 135 -7.00 -1.41 -3.87
CA ILE A 135 -7.05 -0.89 -5.24
C ILE A 135 -5.76 -0.11 -5.57
N ASN A 136 -5.23 0.67 -4.62
CA ASN A 136 -3.96 1.35 -4.79
C ASN A 136 -2.77 0.36 -4.91
N ALA A 137 -2.76 -0.70 -4.10
CA ALA A 137 -1.71 -1.72 -4.12
C ALA A 137 -1.70 -2.52 -5.44
N LEU A 138 -2.86 -2.74 -6.07
CA LEU A 138 -2.95 -3.33 -7.41
C LEU A 138 -2.16 -2.53 -8.44
N GLY A 139 -2.04 -1.20 -8.29
CA GLY A 139 -1.21 -0.36 -9.14
C GLY A 139 0.30 -0.57 -9.00
N SER A 140 0.74 -1.51 -8.17
CA SER A 140 2.16 -1.88 -7.98
C SER A 140 2.50 -3.23 -8.63
N SER A 141 1.52 -3.97 -9.16
CA SER A 141 1.74 -5.21 -9.90
C SER A 141 1.26 -5.05 -11.35
N ALA A 142 2.18 -5.16 -12.31
CA ALA A 142 1.86 -5.12 -13.73
C ALA A 142 1.30 -6.46 -14.26
N SER A 143 0.73 -7.31 -13.38
CA SER A 143 0.11 -8.57 -13.76
C SER A 143 -1.23 -8.38 -14.48
N GLN A 144 -1.64 -9.38 -15.25
CA GLN A 144 -2.93 -9.36 -15.93
C GLN A 144 -4.11 -9.36 -14.94
N GLU A 145 -3.97 -10.06 -13.83
CA GLU A 145 -4.98 -10.17 -12.78
C GLU A 145 -5.19 -8.81 -12.10
N SER A 146 -4.11 -8.09 -11.82
CA SER A 146 -4.17 -6.72 -11.28
C SER A 146 -4.92 -5.79 -12.22
N ARG A 147 -4.54 -5.81 -13.51
CA ARG A 147 -5.20 -5.01 -14.54
C ARG A 147 -6.69 -5.32 -14.62
N GLN A 148 -7.09 -6.61 -14.65
CA GLN A 148 -8.50 -7.02 -14.69
C GLN A 148 -9.29 -6.55 -13.47
N ALA A 149 -8.70 -6.64 -12.27
CA ALA A 149 -9.33 -6.16 -11.05
C ALA A 149 -9.58 -4.63 -11.08
N LEU A 150 -8.65 -3.85 -11.64
CA LEU A 150 -8.82 -2.41 -11.82
C LEU A 150 -9.90 -2.08 -12.87
N LEU A 151 -9.90 -2.79 -13.99
CA LEU A 151 -10.91 -2.61 -15.06
C LEU A 151 -12.32 -2.93 -14.58
N TYR A 152 -12.49 -3.83 -13.61
CA TYR A 152 -13.79 -4.09 -12.99
C TYR A 152 -14.42 -2.80 -12.45
N TYR A 153 -13.65 -1.94 -11.74
CA TYR A 153 -14.18 -0.68 -11.22
C TYR A 153 -14.36 0.39 -12.29
N LEU A 154 -13.52 0.42 -13.32
CA LEU A 154 -13.67 1.36 -14.43
C LEU A 154 -14.87 1.05 -15.34
N ASN A 155 -15.41 -0.15 -15.25
CA ASN A 155 -16.62 -0.53 -15.97
C ASN A 155 -17.92 -0.33 -15.17
N GLN A 156 -17.85 0.24 -13.95
CA GLN A 156 -19.04 0.55 -13.18
C GLN A 156 -19.72 1.82 -13.71
N ASP A 157 -21.05 1.77 -13.90
CA ASP A 157 -21.84 2.90 -14.41
C ASP A 157 -22.30 3.84 -13.28
N ASP A 158 -22.39 3.35 -12.05
CA ASP A 158 -22.81 4.13 -10.88
C ASP A 158 -21.62 4.90 -10.28
N GLU A 159 -21.31 6.06 -10.85
CA GLU A 159 -20.23 6.93 -10.38
C GLU A 159 -20.49 7.52 -8.98
N ASP A 160 -21.72 7.52 -8.46
CA ASP A 160 -22.00 7.97 -7.10
C ASP A 160 -21.55 6.93 -6.08
N LYS A 161 -21.88 5.69 -6.35
CA LYS A 161 -21.52 4.55 -5.50
C LYS A 161 -20.03 4.22 -5.54
N TYR A 162 -19.43 4.24 -6.73
CA TYR A 162 -18.05 3.78 -6.97
C TYR A 162 -17.05 4.92 -7.18
N LYS A 163 -17.38 6.15 -6.75
CA LYS A 163 -16.55 7.34 -6.99
C LYS A 163 -15.08 7.13 -6.66
N TYR A 164 -14.80 6.67 -5.47
CA TYR A 164 -13.42 6.53 -4.99
C TYR A 164 -12.71 5.33 -5.61
N GLU A 165 -13.40 4.23 -5.81
CA GLU A 165 -12.87 3.05 -6.48
C GLU A 165 -12.47 3.37 -7.93
N ILE A 166 -13.27 4.15 -8.66
CA ILE A 166 -12.94 4.62 -10.01
C ILE A 166 -11.71 5.53 -9.98
N ILE A 167 -11.64 6.49 -9.05
CA ILE A 167 -10.50 7.41 -8.93
C ILE A 167 -9.20 6.63 -8.66
N TYR A 168 -9.22 5.69 -7.70
CA TYR A 168 -8.06 4.90 -7.36
C TYR A 168 -7.68 3.92 -8.48
N SER A 169 -8.67 3.34 -9.18
CA SER A 169 -8.41 2.48 -10.34
C SER A 169 -7.82 3.25 -11.51
N ASN A 170 -8.30 4.47 -11.81
CA ASN A 170 -7.67 5.35 -12.79
C ASN A 170 -6.20 5.59 -12.43
N SER A 171 -5.92 5.99 -11.18
CA SER A 171 -4.55 6.27 -10.72
C SER A 171 -3.65 5.04 -10.82
N SER A 172 -4.15 3.87 -10.40
CA SER A 172 -3.41 2.61 -10.42
C SER A 172 -3.16 2.13 -11.85
N LEU A 173 -4.15 2.22 -12.72
CA LEU A 173 -3.99 1.86 -14.13
C LEU A 173 -3.02 2.82 -14.85
N GLY A 174 -3.01 4.10 -14.48
CA GLY A 174 -2.01 5.06 -14.97
C GLY A 174 -0.56 4.67 -14.63
N LYS A 175 -0.33 3.88 -13.57
CA LYS A 175 0.99 3.36 -13.21
C LYS A 175 1.39 2.12 -14.00
N ILE A 176 0.47 1.14 -14.16
CA ILE A 176 0.79 -0.18 -14.73
C ILE A 176 0.21 -0.42 -16.13
N GLY A 177 -0.72 0.42 -16.56
CA GLY A 177 -1.44 0.27 -17.82
C GLY A 177 -0.61 0.54 -19.06
N THR A 178 -1.15 0.12 -20.18
CA THR A 178 -0.61 0.29 -21.52
C THR A 178 -1.60 1.06 -22.39
N GLU A 179 -1.23 1.40 -23.65
CA GLU A 179 -2.12 2.07 -24.60
C GLU A 179 -3.47 1.32 -24.80
N ALA A 180 -3.47 0.00 -24.70
CA ALA A 180 -4.68 -0.81 -24.78
C ALA A 180 -5.70 -0.51 -23.66
N ASP A 181 -5.29 0.16 -22.60
CA ASP A 181 -6.14 0.54 -21.47
C ASP A 181 -6.76 1.94 -21.61
N ILE A 182 -6.24 2.77 -22.51
CA ILE A 182 -6.72 4.14 -22.74
C ILE A 182 -8.23 4.19 -23.02
N PRO A 183 -8.84 3.33 -23.84
CA PRO A 183 -10.28 3.35 -24.09
C PRO A 183 -11.14 3.22 -22.81
N PHE A 184 -10.69 2.48 -21.81
CA PHE A 184 -11.40 2.35 -20.53
C PHE A 184 -11.33 3.63 -19.70
N LEU A 185 -10.19 4.31 -19.72
CA LEU A 185 -9.99 5.60 -19.05
C LEU A 185 -10.77 6.73 -19.76
N GLN A 186 -10.88 6.67 -21.10
CA GLN A 186 -11.59 7.66 -21.89
C GLN A 186 -13.09 7.76 -21.54
N LYS A 187 -13.71 6.71 -21.02
CA LYS A 187 -15.10 6.75 -20.52
C LYS A 187 -15.29 7.80 -19.44
N HIS A 188 -14.24 8.10 -18.66
CA HIS A 188 -14.28 8.93 -17.48
C HIS A 188 -13.80 10.38 -17.70
N ILE A 189 -13.22 10.73 -18.84
CA ILE A 189 -12.70 12.10 -19.11
C ILE A 189 -13.81 13.17 -19.19
N ASN A 190 -15.06 12.76 -19.39
CA ASN A 190 -16.22 13.63 -19.43
C ASN A 190 -17.16 13.43 -18.22
N SER A 191 -16.72 12.73 -17.19
CA SER A 191 -17.50 12.55 -15.96
C SER A 191 -17.92 13.91 -15.37
N ARG A 192 -19.13 13.98 -14.84
CA ARG A 192 -19.62 15.15 -14.09
C ARG A 192 -18.83 15.37 -12.80
N LYS A 193 -18.26 14.30 -12.25
CA LYS A 193 -17.44 14.35 -11.03
C LYS A 193 -16.01 14.77 -11.37
N ARG A 194 -15.63 15.95 -10.86
CA ARG A 194 -14.32 16.56 -11.13
C ARG A 194 -13.15 15.60 -10.89
N ASP A 195 -13.16 14.89 -9.75
CA ASP A 195 -12.02 14.08 -9.34
C ASP A 195 -11.87 12.83 -10.24
N ILE A 196 -12.99 12.21 -10.67
CA ILE A 196 -12.98 11.12 -11.66
C ILE A 196 -12.38 11.61 -12.97
N ARG A 197 -12.86 12.77 -13.47
CA ARG A 197 -12.38 13.34 -14.72
C ARG A 197 -10.88 13.66 -14.69
N ILE A 198 -10.38 14.24 -13.58
CA ILE A 198 -8.98 14.58 -13.41
C ILE A 198 -8.12 13.32 -13.33
N SER A 199 -8.49 12.35 -12.52
CA SER A 199 -7.72 11.10 -12.37
C SER A 199 -7.62 10.33 -13.69
N ALA A 200 -8.69 10.29 -14.50
CA ALA A 200 -8.67 9.65 -15.81
C ALA A 200 -7.71 10.36 -16.79
N LYS A 201 -7.73 11.70 -16.83
CA LYS A 201 -6.81 12.46 -17.71
C LYS A 201 -5.35 12.23 -17.34
N ILE A 202 -5.02 12.33 -16.03
CA ILE A 202 -3.67 12.06 -15.54
C ILE A 202 -3.23 10.63 -15.87
N ALA A 203 -4.12 9.64 -15.72
CA ALA A 203 -3.81 8.26 -16.04
C ALA A 203 -3.48 8.07 -17.53
N ILE A 204 -4.24 8.68 -18.44
CA ILE A 204 -3.98 8.65 -19.88
C ILE A 204 -2.63 9.31 -20.19
N GLU A 205 -2.36 10.49 -19.62
CA GLU A 205 -1.08 11.18 -19.79
C GLU A 205 0.10 10.31 -19.35
N ASN A 206 -0.01 9.68 -18.16
CA ASN A 206 1.02 8.79 -17.64
C ASN A 206 1.28 7.56 -18.53
N ILE A 207 0.24 6.99 -19.12
CA ILE A 207 0.39 5.87 -20.06
C ILE A 207 1.07 6.34 -21.34
N SER A 208 0.61 7.46 -21.92
CA SER A 208 1.14 7.99 -23.19
C SER A 208 2.62 8.45 -23.09
N GLN A 209 3.10 8.79 -21.88
CA GLN A 209 4.50 9.15 -21.64
C GLN A 209 5.45 7.95 -21.52
N LYS A 210 4.92 6.73 -21.37
CA LYS A 210 5.72 5.49 -21.28
C LYS A 210 5.97 4.85 -22.64
N SER A 211 5.17 5.23 -23.65
CA SER A 211 5.25 4.74 -25.05
C SER A 211 6.23 5.57 -25.84
#